data_fed64a27a9815a84747d138cfbe6278b
#
_entry.id   fed64a27a9815a84747d138cfbe6278b
#
_cell.length_a   1.000
_cell.length_b   1.000
_cell.length_c   1.000
_cell.angle_alpha   90.00
_cell.angle_beta   90.00
_cell.angle_gamma   90.00
#
_symmetry.space_group_name_H-M   'P 1'
#
loop_
_entity.id
_entity.type
_entity.pdbx_description
1 polymer ?
#
loop_
_entity_poly.entity_id
_entity_poly.type
_entity_poly.pdbx_seq_one_letter_code
_entity_poly.pdbx_strand_id
1 'polypeptide(L)'
;MINKKVMIFGTFDILHCGHLHMFKQAREYGDYLIAIVGRDANVEETKGIDPMHNENERLDLISQIKLIDKARLGDKIDVYKVIEEEKPDIIALGYDQRAYVDDLADVISKAGLKTQIVRLSEYQDKRLKSSKIKKYIERLI
;
A
#
# COMPACT_ATOMS: atom_id res chain seq x y z
N MET A 1 1.08 19.01 -14.63
CA MET A 1 1.55 19.41 -13.28
C MET A 1 0.81 18.60 -12.22
N ILE A 2 1.55 18.04 -11.27
CA ILE A 2 0.96 17.28 -10.17
C ILE A 2 0.43 18.28 -9.13
N ASN A 3 -0.88 18.28 -8.86
CA ASN A 3 -1.50 19.16 -7.88
C ASN A 3 -1.61 18.48 -6.50
N LYS A 4 -1.96 17.20 -6.48
CA LYS A 4 -2.12 16.45 -5.24
C LYS A 4 -1.60 15.02 -5.38
N LYS A 5 -0.60 14.69 -4.59
CA LYS A 5 0.02 13.37 -4.57
C LYS A 5 -0.57 12.54 -3.43
N VAL A 6 -1.08 11.38 -3.79
CA VAL A 6 -1.62 10.40 -2.83
C VAL A 6 -0.65 9.23 -2.74
N MET A 7 -0.34 8.81 -1.52
CA MET A 7 0.53 7.66 -1.27
C MET A 7 -0.26 6.55 -0.61
N ILE A 8 -0.07 5.33 -1.10
CA ILE A 8 -0.61 4.12 -0.49
C ILE A 8 0.51 3.15 -0.19
N PHE A 9 0.31 2.33 0.82
CA PHE A 9 1.26 1.29 1.24
C PHE A 9 0.57 -0.07 1.17
N GLY A 10 1.31 -1.09 0.83
CA GLY A 10 0.78 -2.43 0.87
C GLY A 10 1.81 -3.50 0.53
N THR A 11 1.46 -4.74 0.84
CA THR A 11 2.22 -5.90 0.40
C THR A 11 1.94 -6.19 -1.06
N PHE A 12 0.67 -6.15 -1.46
CA PHE A 12 0.20 -6.39 -2.82
C PHE A 12 0.67 -7.75 -3.37
N ASP A 13 0.47 -8.79 -2.60
CA ASP A 13 0.99 -10.12 -2.96
C ASP A 13 0.18 -10.79 -4.07
N ILE A 14 -1.11 -11.03 -3.83
CA ILE A 14 -2.02 -11.56 -4.84
C ILE A 14 -3.06 -10.48 -5.14
N LEU A 15 -2.94 -9.86 -6.30
CA LEU A 15 -3.82 -8.77 -6.68
C LEU A 15 -5.22 -9.26 -7.02
N HIS A 16 -6.23 -8.51 -6.58
CA HIS A 16 -7.63 -8.82 -6.80
C HIS A 16 -8.47 -7.54 -6.82
N CYS A 17 -9.78 -7.68 -6.99
CA CYS A 17 -10.69 -6.53 -7.10
C CYS A 17 -10.69 -5.64 -5.85
N GLY A 18 -10.43 -6.21 -4.68
CA GLY A 18 -10.28 -5.41 -3.45
C GLY A 18 -9.14 -4.40 -3.55
N HIS A 19 -8.04 -4.79 -4.14
CA HIS A 19 -6.92 -3.88 -4.40
C HIS A 19 -7.31 -2.79 -5.41
N LEU A 20 -8.00 -3.16 -6.49
CA LEU A 20 -8.47 -2.17 -7.48
C LEU A 20 -9.42 -1.16 -6.85
N HIS A 21 -10.30 -1.61 -5.96
CA HIS A 21 -11.21 -0.73 -5.22
C HIS A 21 -10.43 0.28 -4.36
N MET A 22 -9.37 -0.19 -3.69
CA MET A 22 -8.48 0.67 -2.93
C MET A 22 -7.80 1.73 -3.82
N PHE A 23 -7.29 1.32 -4.97
CA PHE A 23 -6.63 2.23 -5.92
C PHE A 23 -7.60 3.28 -6.46
N LYS A 24 -8.82 2.88 -6.80
CA LYS A 24 -9.86 3.79 -7.27
C LYS A 24 -10.23 4.83 -6.21
N GLN A 25 -10.41 4.40 -4.97
CA GLN A 25 -10.69 5.32 -3.87
C GLN A 25 -9.54 6.29 -3.63
N ALA A 26 -8.31 5.78 -3.57
CA ALA A 26 -7.13 6.61 -3.36
C ALA A 26 -7.01 7.66 -4.46
N ARG A 27 -7.28 7.28 -5.69
CA ARG A 27 -7.21 8.17 -6.85
C ARG A 27 -8.21 9.32 -6.79
N GLU A 28 -9.30 9.17 -6.06
CA GLU A 28 -10.29 10.25 -5.87
C GLU A 28 -9.74 11.40 -5.01
N TYR A 29 -8.72 11.15 -4.21
CA TYR A 29 -8.11 12.17 -3.35
C TYR A 29 -7.05 13.02 -4.05
N GLY A 30 -6.59 12.63 -5.23
CA GLY A 30 -5.57 13.39 -5.92
C GLY A 30 -5.38 12.97 -7.37
N ASP A 31 -4.50 13.67 -8.05
CA ASP A 31 -4.22 13.46 -9.47
C ASP A 31 -2.92 12.68 -9.74
N TYR A 32 -2.25 12.22 -8.68
CA TYR A 32 -1.05 11.40 -8.77
C TYR A 32 -1.06 10.37 -7.64
N LEU A 33 -0.98 9.10 -8.01
CA LEU A 33 -1.00 8.00 -7.05
C LEU A 33 0.33 7.27 -7.05
N ILE A 34 0.98 7.26 -5.89
CA ILE A 34 2.21 6.49 -5.65
C ILE A 34 1.93 5.32 -4.73
N ALA A 35 2.35 4.13 -5.14
CA ALA A 35 2.24 2.92 -4.34
C ALA A 35 3.60 2.51 -3.79
N ILE A 36 3.67 2.35 -2.48
CA ILE A 36 4.86 1.85 -1.78
C ILE A 36 4.65 0.37 -1.50
N VAL A 37 5.49 -0.45 -2.11
CA VAL A 37 5.44 -1.90 -2.00
C VAL A 37 6.33 -2.35 -0.84
N GLY A 38 5.78 -3.13 0.09
CA GLY A 38 6.51 -3.60 1.27
C GLY A 38 7.67 -4.51 0.92
N ARG A 39 8.80 -4.33 1.62
CA ARG A 39 9.95 -5.22 1.49
C ARG A 39 9.63 -6.59 2.08
N ASP A 40 10.18 -7.65 1.51
CA ASP A 40 9.98 -9.03 1.98
C ASP A 40 10.27 -9.16 3.48
N ALA A 41 11.37 -8.59 3.95
CA ALA A 41 11.75 -8.63 5.35
C ALA A 41 10.70 -8.00 6.27
N ASN A 42 10.12 -6.88 5.86
CA ASN A 42 9.09 -6.18 6.64
C ASN A 42 7.75 -6.94 6.62
N VAL A 43 7.42 -7.58 5.50
CA VAL A 43 6.21 -8.39 5.39
C VAL A 43 6.32 -9.62 6.30
N GLU A 44 7.46 -10.29 6.30
CA GLU A 44 7.72 -11.43 7.20
C GLU A 44 7.61 -11.01 8.66
N GLU A 45 8.23 -9.89 9.03
CA GLU A 45 8.20 -9.36 10.39
C GLU A 45 6.77 -9.06 10.87
N THR A 46 5.95 -8.44 10.02
CA THR A 46 4.58 -8.05 10.38
C THR A 46 3.56 -9.17 10.28
N LYS A 47 3.70 -10.06 9.30
CA LYS A 47 2.70 -11.11 9.02
C LYS A 47 3.14 -12.50 9.44
N GLY A 48 4.43 -12.68 9.75
CA GLY A 48 5.00 -13.95 10.19
C GLY A 48 5.17 -14.98 9.08
N ILE A 49 4.87 -14.63 7.84
CA ILE A 49 5.03 -15.52 6.67
C ILE A 49 5.58 -14.74 5.48
N ASP A 50 6.31 -15.42 4.62
CA ASP A 50 6.78 -14.83 3.37
C ASP A 50 5.62 -14.64 2.39
N PRO A 51 5.61 -13.55 1.62
CA PRO A 51 4.67 -13.42 0.53
C PRO A 51 4.96 -14.47 -0.57
N MET A 52 3.95 -14.79 -1.37
CA MET A 52 4.09 -15.72 -2.49
C MET A 52 5.03 -15.17 -3.55
N HIS A 53 4.86 -13.89 -3.89
CA HIS A 53 5.74 -13.18 -4.83
C HIS A 53 6.78 -12.41 -4.04
N ASN A 54 8.04 -12.43 -4.51
CA ASN A 54 9.08 -11.61 -3.90
C ASN A 54 8.82 -10.12 -4.16
N GLU A 55 9.56 -9.27 -3.45
CA GLU A 55 9.34 -7.82 -3.51
C GLU A 55 9.48 -7.25 -4.94
N ASN A 56 10.39 -7.78 -5.74
CA ASN A 56 10.60 -7.32 -7.11
C ASN A 56 9.45 -7.73 -8.03
N GLU A 57 8.93 -8.93 -7.86
CA GLU A 57 7.75 -9.40 -8.60
C GLU A 57 6.52 -8.59 -8.25
N ARG A 58 6.32 -8.29 -6.96
CA ARG A 58 5.19 -7.48 -6.50
C ARG A 58 5.29 -6.05 -7.03
N LEU A 59 6.49 -5.48 -7.00
CA LEU A 59 6.73 -4.16 -7.57
C LEU A 59 6.39 -4.13 -9.07
N ASP A 60 6.84 -5.13 -9.81
CA ASP A 60 6.60 -5.22 -11.25
C ASP A 60 5.10 -5.26 -11.56
N LEU A 61 4.35 -6.11 -10.86
CA LEU A 61 2.90 -6.21 -11.03
C LEU A 61 2.20 -4.88 -10.74
N ILE A 62 2.56 -4.23 -9.63
CA ILE A 62 1.96 -2.95 -9.25
C ILE A 62 2.30 -1.85 -10.26
N SER A 63 3.50 -1.86 -10.80
CA SER A 63 3.92 -0.84 -11.79
C SER A 63 3.11 -0.92 -13.09
N GLN A 64 2.47 -2.05 -13.38
CA GLN A 64 1.65 -2.23 -14.57
C GLN A 64 0.17 -1.83 -14.35
N ILE A 65 -0.21 -1.47 -13.14
CA ILE A 65 -1.57 -1.04 -12.84
C ILE A 65 -1.79 0.38 -13.37
N LYS A 66 -2.76 0.53 -14.24
CA LYS A 66 -3.01 1.80 -14.94
C LYS A 66 -3.32 2.97 -14.00
N LEU A 67 -3.96 2.71 -12.87
CA LEU A 67 -4.33 3.73 -11.89
C LEU A 67 -3.13 4.27 -11.09
N ILE A 68 -2.02 3.56 -11.11
CA ILE A 68 -0.83 3.91 -10.33
C ILE A 68 0.16 4.64 -11.22
N ASP A 69 0.53 5.85 -10.82
CA ASP A 69 1.48 6.68 -11.58
C ASP A 69 2.93 6.33 -11.28
N LYS A 70 3.20 5.92 -10.04
CA LYS A 70 4.55 5.53 -9.62
C LYS A 70 4.44 4.40 -8.61
N ALA A 71 5.25 3.37 -8.79
CA ALA A 71 5.42 2.30 -7.83
C ALA A 71 6.88 2.22 -7.41
N ARG A 72 7.14 2.04 -6.13
CA ARG A 72 8.49 1.85 -5.62
C ARG A 72 8.46 0.97 -4.38
N LEU A 73 9.60 0.33 -4.11
CA LEU A 73 9.80 -0.41 -2.86
C LEU A 73 9.98 0.58 -1.70
N GLY A 74 9.54 0.17 -0.53
CA GLY A 74 9.82 0.88 0.71
C GLY A 74 11.31 0.88 1.03
N ASP A 75 11.74 1.74 1.95
CA ASP A 75 13.13 1.75 2.41
C ASP A 75 13.41 0.49 3.23
N LYS A 76 14.66 -0.02 3.13
CA LYS A 76 15.04 -1.26 3.83
C LYS A 76 15.17 -1.09 5.34
N ILE A 77 15.56 0.09 5.80
CA ILE A 77 15.90 0.36 7.19
C ILE A 77 14.78 1.11 7.89
N ASP A 78 14.31 2.20 7.26
CA ASP A 78 13.30 3.09 7.83
C ASP A 78 12.05 3.11 6.95
N VAL A 79 10.99 2.47 7.42
CA VAL A 79 9.73 2.34 6.66
C VAL A 79 9.09 3.70 6.37
N TYR A 80 9.45 4.75 7.09
CA TYR A 80 8.89 6.09 6.92
C TYR A 80 9.69 7.00 5.98
N LYS A 81 10.88 6.58 5.59
CA LYS A 81 11.78 7.41 4.76
C LYS A 81 11.14 7.82 3.44
N VAL A 82 10.32 6.96 2.86
CA VAL A 82 9.61 7.25 1.61
C VAL A 82 8.70 8.47 1.72
N ILE A 83 8.17 8.74 2.90
CA ILE A 83 7.30 9.90 3.15
C ILE A 83 8.11 11.19 3.02
N GLU A 84 9.32 11.23 3.57
CA GLU A 84 10.21 12.38 3.44
C GLU A 84 10.67 12.58 1.99
N GLU A 85 10.94 11.49 1.30
CA GLU A 85 11.42 11.53 -0.08
C GLU A 85 10.33 11.94 -1.07
N GLU A 86 9.14 11.37 -0.94
CA GLU A 86 8.05 11.57 -1.90
C GLU A 86 7.14 12.74 -1.55
N LYS A 87 7.10 13.15 -0.30
CA LYS A 87 6.33 14.30 0.19
C LYS A 87 4.87 14.26 -0.27
N PRO A 88 4.11 13.23 0.09
CA PRO A 88 2.71 13.13 -0.33
C PRO A 88 1.85 14.21 0.33
N ASP A 89 0.81 14.64 -0.37
CA ASP A 89 -0.22 15.50 0.20
C ASP A 89 -1.19 14.69 1.06
N ILE A 90 -1.43 13.45 0.67
CA ILE A 90 -2.35 12.54 1.35
C ILE A 90 -1.72 11.16 1.45
N ILE A 91 -1.83 10.55 2.63
CA ILE A 91 -1.55 9.13 2.83
C ILE A 91 -2.91 8.45 3.02
N ALA A 92 -3.24 7.54 2.10
CA ALA A 92 -4.49 6.81 2.13
C ALA A 92 -4.24 5.40 2.66
N LEU A 93 -4.80 5.10 3.83
CA LEU A 93 -4.64 3.81 4.50
C LEU A 93 -5.79 2.88 4.12
N GLY A 94 -5.47 1.61 3.88
CA GLY A 94 -6.50 0.59 3.71
C GLY A 94 -7.35 0.45 4.97
N TYR A 95 -8.58 -0.02 4.81
CA TYR A 95 -9.57 -0.08 5.91
C TYR A 95 -9.07 -0.86 7.14
N ASP A 96 -8.24 -1.87 6.94
CA ASP A 96 -7.72 -2.75 7.98
C ASP A 96 -6.22 -2.58 8.25
N GLN A 97 -5.59 -1.60 7.63
CA GLN A 97 -4.15 -1.39 7.76
C GLN A 97 -3.81 -0.85 9.14
N ARG A 98 -2.94 -1.55 9.87
CA ARG A 98 -2.55 -1.20 11.24
C ARG A 98 -1.04 -1.08 11.43
N ALA A 99 -0.25 -1.86 10.69
CA ALA A 99 1.21 -1.85 10.80
C ALA A 99 1.76 -0.45 10.50
N TYR A 100 2.64 0.04 11.35
CA TYR A 100 3.35 1.32 11.20
C TYR A 100 2.46 2.58 11.18
N VAL A 101 1.17 2.46 11.51
CA VAL A 101 0.21 3.58 11.43
C VAL A 101 0.34 4.53 12.62
N ASP A 102 0.62 4.01 13.81
CA ASP A 102 0.57 4.80 15.05
C ASP A 102 1.55 5.98 15.06
N ASP A 103 2.70 5.85 14.40
CA ASP A 103 3.74 6.88 14.37
C ASP A 103 3.64 7.85 13.19
N LEU A 104 2.68 7.65 12.30
CA LEU A 104 2.59 8.46 11.07
C LEU A 104 2.46 9.96 11.33
N ALA A 105 1.62 10.34 12.27
CA ALA A 105 1.41 11.77 12.59
C ALA A 105 2.71 12.44 13.06
N ASP A 106 3.49 11.74 13.88
CA ASP A 106 4.78 12.23 14.37
C ASP A 106 5.80 12.33 13.24
N VAL A 107 5.84 11.32 12.37
CA VAL A 107 6.75 11.30 11.22
C VAL A 107 6.47 12.47 10.29
N ILE A 108 5.19 12.70 9.97
CA ILE A 108 4.76 13.81 9.12
C ILE A 108 5.15 15.16 9.76
N SER A 109 4.88 15.32 11.04
CA SER A 109 5.20 16.55 11.77
C SER A 109 6.70 16.82 11.79
N LYS A 110 7.52 15.82 12.10
CA LYS A 110 8.99 15.93 12.15
C LYS A 110 9.59 16.23 10.79
N ALA A 111 8.97 15.75 9.72
CA ALA A 111 9.39 16.03 8.34
C ALA A 111 8.98 17.42 7.86
N GLY A 112 8.22 18.17 8.66
CA GLY A 112 7.71 19.49 8.28
C GLY A 112 6.66 19.46 7.17
N LEU A 113 5.97 18.35 7.02
CA LEU A 113 4.96 18.16 5.99
C LEU A 113 3.55 18.47 6.50
N LYS A 114 2.65 18.79 5.58
CA LYS A 114 1.22 19.00 5.88
C LYS A 114 0.36 17.86 5.36
N THR A 115 0.93 16.67 5.31
CA THR A 115 0.27 15.47 4.78
C THR A 115 -0.94 15.11 5.63
N GLN A 116 -2.07 14.89 4.97
CA GLN A 116 -3.30 14.40 5.61
C GLN A 116 -3.34 12.87 5.53
N ILE A 117 -3.86 12.25 6.59
CA ILE A 117 -4.06 10.81 6.64
C ILE A 117 -5.55 10.52 6.50
N VAL A 118 -5.92 9.68 5.53
CA VAL A 118 -7.30 9.26 5.33
C VAL A 118 -7.39 7.74 5.39
N ARG A 119 -8.52 7.24 5.86
CA ARG A 119 -8.81 5.81 5.92
C ARG A 119 -9.80 5.46 4.82
N LEU A 120 -9.42 4.53 3.96
CA LEU A 120 -10.28 4.08 2.87
C LEU A 120 -11.32 3.07 3.37
N SER A 121 -12.40 2.92 2.62
CA SER A 121 -13.46 1.99 2.98
C SER A 121 -13.18 0.57 2.48
N GLU A 122 -13.79 -0.39 3.15
CA GLU A 122 -13.68 -1.80 2.83
C GLU A 122 -14.35 -2.13 1.49
N TYR A 123 -13.72 -2.99 0.69
CA TYR A 123 -14.38 -3.62 -0.43
C TYR A 123 -15.40 -4.63 0.13
N GLN A 124 -16.64 -4.53 -0.33
CA GLN A 124 -17.76 -5.27 0.29
C GLN A 124 -17.68 -6.79 0.13
N ASP A 125 -17.02 -7.27 -0.93
CA ASP A 125 -16.89 -8.71 -1.14
C ASP A 125 -15.66 -9.26 -0.42
N LYS A 126 -15.89 -9.78 0.78
CA LYS A 126 -14.82 -10.29 1.64
C LYS A 126 -14.13 -11.55 1.11
N ARG A 127 -14.68 -12.21 0.08
CA ARG A 127 -14.02 -13.36 -0.54
C ARG A 127 -12.70 -12.99 -1.19
N LEU A 128 -12.51 -11.71 -1.53
CA LEU A 128 -11.40 -11.24 -2.34
C LEU A 128 -10.20 -10.71 -1.55
N LYS A 129 -10.08 -11.06 -0.28
CA LYS A 129 -8.82 -10.86 0.44
C LYS A 129 -7.80 -11.93 0.02
N SER A 130 -6.54 -11.53 -0.15
CA SER A 130 -5.47 -12.46 -0.54
C SER A 130 -5.41 -13.70 0.34
N SER A 131 -5.56 -13.54 1.66
CA SER A 131 -5.57 -14.67 2.59
C SER A 131 -6.72 -15.64 2.33
N LYS A 132 -7.89 -15.14 1.94
CA LYS A 132 -9.05 -15.97 1.62
C LYS A 132 -8.93 -16.64 0.26
N ILE A 133 -8.32 -15.96 -0.70
CA ILE A 133 -8.01 -16.53 -2.01
C ILE A 133 -7.03 -17.69 -1.84
N LYS A 134 -5.99 -17.52 -1.03
CA LYS A 134 -5.03 -18.60 -0.72
C LYS A 134 -5.72 -19.81 -0.11
N LYS A 135 -6.63 -19.60 0.86
CA LYS A 135 -7.41 -20.70 1.47
C LYS A 135 -8.32 -21.39 0.47
N TYR A 136 -8.93 -20.63 -0.44
CA TYR A 136 -9.77 -21.21 -1.48
C TYR A 136 -8.95 -22.13 -2.38
N ILE A 137 -7.77 -21.70 -2.78
CA ILE A 137 -6.86 -22.52 -3.61
C ILE A 137 -6.48 -23.81 -2.88
N GLU A 138 -6.16 -23.74 -1.59
CA GLU A 138 -5.85 -24.91 -0.76
C GLU A 138 -6.98 -25.96 -0.79
N ARG A 139 -8.24 -25.54 -0.84
CA ARG A 139 -9.38 -26.44 -0.90
C ARG A 139 -9.51 -27.17 -2.25
N LEU A 140 -8.92 -26.59 -3.30
CA LEU A 140 -9.01 -27.16 -4.65
C LEU A 140 -8.01 -28.30 -4.88
N ILE A 141 -7.03 -28.40 -4.04
CA ILE A 141 -5.99 -29.43 -4.12
C ILE A 141 -6.05 -30.33 -2.89
#